data_9153ec7fba898d53daabfb56836b4acf
#
_entry.id   9153ec7fba898d53daabfb56836b4acf
#
_cell.length_a   1.000
_cell.length_b   1.000
_cell.length_c   1.000
_cell.angle_alpha   90.00
_cell.angle_beta   90.00
_cell.angle_gamma   90.00
#
_symmetry.space_group_name_H-M   'P 1'
#
loop_
_entity.id
_entity.type
_entity.pdbx_description
1 polymer ?
#
loop_
_entity_poly.entity_id
_entity_poly.type
_entity_poly.pdbx_seq_one_letter_code
_entity_poly.pdbx_strand_id
1 'polypeptide(L)'
;LSDQSQGMVKDARKYVGDRNGQISYQTIDCRKIPKDDQSFDKVIANHVLFYLEDRQEALKEIKRVLKPEGTFICSTYGSSHMQEITQLIKDFDERITLSDHKLYDVFGLENGEEQLRQVFTQVNEVDYEDELLVDQPEPLISYILSCHGNQHEYLNHRYLEFKDFVRKKMAAKGVIKITKSAGIFICKP
;
A
#
# COMPACT_ATOMS: atom_id res chain seq x y z
N LEU A 1 0.95 18.20 -1.78
CA LEU A 1 0.44 16.95 -1.23
C LEU A 1 -1.06 16.87 -1.53
N SER A 2 -1.54 15.76 -2.07
CA SER A 2 -2.94 15.64 -2.51
C SER A 2 -3.49 14.26 -2.25
N ASP A 3 -4.79 14.19 -2.12
CA ASP A 3 -5.58 12.96 -2.04
C ASP A 3 -6.99 13.26 -2.55
N GLN A 4 -7.72 12.26 -3.01
CA GLN A 4 -9.13 12.43 -3.41
C GLN A 4 -10.03 12.64 -2.19
N SER A 5 -9.66 12.11 -1.03
CA SER A 5 -10.36 12.29 0.23
C SER A 5 -9.97 13.60 0.92
N GLN A 6 -10.94 14.47 1.11
CA GLN A 6 -10.75 15.70 1.89
C GLN A 6 -10.31 15.41 3.34
N GLY A 7 -10.76 14.29 3.92
CA GLY A 7 -10.35 13.82 5.25
C GLY A 7 -8.85 13.53 5.29
N MET A 8 -8.34 12.75 4.34
CA MET A 8 -6.91 12.43 4.23
C MET A 8 -6.06 13.68 4.02
N VAL A 9 -6.53 14.64 3.22
CA VAL A 9 -5.82 15.93 3.03
C VAL A 9 -5.76 16.74 4.34
N LYS A 10 -6.83 16.76 5.14
CA LYS A 10 -6.85 17.41 6.45
C LYS A 10 -5.88 16.75 7.43
N ASP A 11 -5.88 15.42 7.48
CA ASP A 11 -4.98 14.66 8.35
C ASP A 11 -3.53 14.84 7.92
N ALA A 12 -3.22 14.79 6.63
CA ALA A 12 -1.89 15.07 6.10
C ALA A 12 -1.41 16.47 6.54
N ARG A 13 -2.27 17.49 6.44
CA ARG A 13 -1.93 18.85 6.91
C ARG A 13 -1.67 18.90 8.41
N LYS A 14 -2.42 18.17 9.21
CA LYS A 14 -2.24 18.11 10.66
C LYS A 14 -0.92 17.45 11.05
N TYR A 15 -0.53 16.36 10.38
CA TYR A 15 0.67 15.60 10.74
C TYR A 15 1.96 16.16 10.14
N VAL A 16 1.93 16.65 8.91
CA VAL A 16 3.13 17.16 8.20
C VAL A 16 3.36 18.65 8.48
N GLY A 17 2.29 19.42 8.67
CA GLY A 17 2.36 20.88 8.94
C GLY A 17 2.67 21.70 7.69
N ASP A 18 2.80 22.99 7.88
CA ASP A 18 2.99 23.96 6.79
C ASP A 18 4.45 24.07 6.29
N ARG A 19 5.40 23.71 7.11
CA ARG A 19 6.85 23.81 6.82
C ARG A 19 7.23 25.13 6.12
N ASN A 20 6.77 26.26 6.69
CA ASN A 20 7.04 27.61 6.17
C ASN A 20 6.49 27.87 4.75
N GLY A 21 5.30 27.35 4.44
CA GLY A 21 4.66 27.54 3.14
C GLY A 21 5.23 26.70 2.00
N GLN A 22 6.15 25.79 2.29
CA GLN A 22 6.76 24.94 1.27
C GLN A 22 5.85 23.79 0.82
N ILE A 23 4.77 23.49 1.56
CA ILE A 23 3.86 22.40 1.28
C ILE A 23 2.45 22.94 1.04
N SER A 24 1.91 22.69 -0.14
CA SER A 24 0.49 22.92 -0.44
C SER A 24 -0.31 21.62 -0.30
N TYR A 25 -1.58 21.75 0.08
CA TYR A 25 -2.50 20.64 0.32
C TYR A 25 -3.75 20.84 -0.52
N GLN A 26 -4.08 19.88 -1.39
CA GLN A 26 -5.21 19.99 -2.31
C GLN A 26 -5.97 18.66 -2.39
N THR A 27 -7.29 18.74 -2.49
CA THR A 27 -8.11 17.59 -2.84
C THR A 27 -8.08 17.46 -4.37
N ILE A 28 -7.53 16.36 -4.88
CA ILE A 28 -7.32 16.15 -6.32
C ILE A 28 -7.71 14.70 -6.67
N ASP A 29 -8.48 14.56 -7.74
CA ASP A 29 -8.61 13.30 -8.46
C ASP A 29 -7.43 13.18 -9.44
N CYS A 30 -6.63 12.14 -9.29
CA CYS A 30 -5.43 11.92 -10.12
C CYS A 30 -5.74 11.63 -11.59
N ARG A 31 -7.01 11.35 -11.94
CA ARG A 31 -7.48 11.24 -13.33
C ARG A 31 -7.70 12.59 -13.99
N LYS A 32 -7.75 13.67 -13.19
CA LYS A 32 -7.92 15.04 -13.68
C LYS A 32 -7.15 16.00 -12.77
N ILE A 33 -5.87 16.13 -12.99
CA ILE A 33 -4.98 16.99 -12.20
C ILE A 33 -5.13 18.45 -12.67
N PRO A 34 -5.59 19.39 -11.82
CA PRO A 34 -5.84 20.78 -12.20
C PRO A 34 -4.52 21.58 -12.27
N LYS A 35 -3.62 21.14 -13.13
CA LYS A 35 -2.31 21.75 -13.40
C LYS A 35 -2.03 21.70 -14.88
N ASP A 36 -1.23 22.65 -15.34
CA ASP A 36 -0.81 22.73 -16.75
C ASP A 36 0.09 21.54 -17.13
N ASP A 37 0.18 21.28 -18.42
CA ASP A 37 1.12 20.31 -18.97
C ASP A 37 2.55 20.66 -18.53
N GLN A 38 3.36 19.63 -18.30
CA GLN A 38 4.79 19.77 -18.01
C GLN A 38 5.10 20.69 -16.82
N SER A 39 4.25 20.69 -15.77
CA SER A 39 4.41 21.56 -14.59
C SER A 39 5.27 20.95 -13.49
N PHE A 40 5.49 19.63 -13.48
CA PHE A 40 6.21 18.96 -12.39
C PHE A 40 7.50 18.28 -12.84
N ASP A 41 8.54 18.43 -12.03
CA ASP A 41 9.79 17.67 -12.17
C ASP A 41 9.62 16.23 -11.63
N LYS A 42 8.77 16.06 -10.61
CA LYS A 42 8.49 14.75 -10.02
C LYS A 42 7.02 14.64 -9.60
N VAL A 43 6.46 13.47 -9.84
CA VAL A 43 5.15 13.04 -9.30
C VAL A 43 5.36 11.75 -8.52
N ILE A 44 4.79 11.66 -7.32
CA ILE A 44 4.91 10.49 -6.46
C ILE A 44 3.50 9.98 -6.11
N ALA A 45 3.26 8.69 -6.33
CA ALA A 45 2.01 8.00 -6.01
C ALA A 45 2.30 6.81 -5.07
N ASN A 46 2.17 7.05 -3.76
CA ASN A 46 2.46 6.02 -2.77
C ASN A 46 1.23 5.19 -2.45
N HIS A 47 1.27 3.88 -2.73
CA HIS A 47 0.21 2.91 -2.40
C HIS A 47 -1.19 3.35 -2.82
N VAL A 48 -1.34 3.89 -4.05
CA VAL A 48 -2.61 4.45 -4.52
C VAL A 48 -3.13 3.80 -5.81
N LEU A 49 -2.24 3.31 -6.68
CA LEU A 49 -2.63 2.87 -8.02
C LEU A 49 -3.57 1.66 -8.01
N PHE A 50 -3.49 0.79 -7.04
CA PHE A 50 -4.39 -0.36 -6.93
C PHE A 50 -5.82 0.00 -6.50
N TYR A 51 -6.07 1.23 -6.04
CA TYR A 51 -7.43 1.72 -5.74
C TYR A 51 -8.13 2.35 -6.95
N LEU A 52 -7.40 2.56 -8.05
CA LEU A 52 -7.95 3.24 -9.22
C LEU A 52 -8.61 2.24 -10.16
N GLU A 53 -9.90 2.45 -10.44
CA GLU A 53 -10.63 1.69 -11.48
C GLU A 53 -10.07 2.02 -12.86
N ASP A 54 -9.91 3.30 -13.17
CA ASP A 54 -9.42 3.83 -14.45
C ASP A 54 -7.95 4.27 -14.36
N ARG A 55 -7.09 3.30 -14.08
CA ARG A 55 -5.66 3.51 -13.82
C ARG A 55 -4.93 4.09 -15.02
N GLN A 56 -5.29 3.65 -16.22
CA GLN A 56 -4.65 4.13 -17.44
C GLN A 56 -4.92 5.62 -17.72
N GLU A 57 -6.11 6.11 -17.38
CA GLU A 57 -6.44 7.53 -17.46
C GLU A 57 -5.57 8.34 -16.48
N ALA A 58 -5.47 7.88 -15.23
CA ALA A 58 -4.62 8.51 -14.22
C ALA A 58 -3.14 8.53 -14.63
N LEU A 59 -2.61 7.44 -15.18
CA LEU A 59 -1.22 7.38 -15.63
C LEU A 59 -0.94 8.33 -16.80
N LYS A 60 -1.88 8.48 -17.75
CA LYS A 60 -1.78 9.45 -18.85
C LYS A 60 -1.80 10.88 -18.31
N GLU A 61 -2.65 11.16 -17.33
CA GLU A 61 -2.74 12.49 -16.71
C GLU A 61 -1.47 12.83 -15.91
N ILE A 62 -0.92 11.86 -15.18
CA ILE A 62 0.37 11.98 -14.50
C ILE A 62 1.48 12.29 -15.51
N LYS A 63 1.51 11.57 -16.64
CA LYS A 63 2.47 11.84 -17.72
C LYS A 63 2.29 13.23 -18.30
N ARG A 64 1.07 13.69 -18.53
CA ARG A 64 0.77 15.03 -19.07
C ARG A 64 1.38 16.14 -18.23
N VAL A 65 1.23 16.05 -16.90
CA VAL A 65 1.74 17.09 -15.99
C VAL A 65 3.24 16.99 -15.70
N LEU A 66 3.89 15.88 -16.06
CA LEU A 66 5.35 15.74 -15.94
C LEU A 66 6.07 16.49 -17.05
N LYS A 67 7.17 17.15 -16.69
CA LYS A 67 8.12 17.68 -17.67
C LYS A 67 8.75 16.56 -18.49
N PRO A 68 9.32 16.84 -19.70
CA PRO A 68 9.96 15.82 -20.53
C PRO A 68 11.06 15.01 -19.81
N GLU A 69 11.84 15.67 -18.93
CA GLU A 69 12.87 15.05 -18.10
C GLU A 69 12.35 14.66 -16.70
N GLY A 70 11.04 14.80 -16.46
CA GLY A 70 10.41 14.52 -15.20
C GLY A 70 10.48 13.05 -14.80
N THR A 71 10.14 12.77 -13.55
CA THR A 71 10.15 11.39 -13.01
C THR A 71 8.84 11.10 -12.30
N PHE A 72 8.20 10.01 -12.67
CA PHE A 72 7.11 9.42 -11.90
C PHE A 72 7.65 8.31 -11.00
N ILE A 73 7.25 8.31 -9.74
CA ILE A 73 7.59 7.26 -8.77
C ILE A 73 6.29 6.75 -8.17
N CYS A 74 6.07 5.45 -8.19
CA CYS A 74 4.95 4.85 -7.49
C CYS A 74 5.40 3.64 -6.66
N SER A 75 4.76 3.45 -5.51
CA SER A 75 5.01 2.32 -4.63
C SER A 75 3.85 1.35 -4.61
N THR A 76 4.18 0.07 -4.46
CA THR A 76 3.23 -1.01 -4.29
C THR A 76 3.87 -2.17 -3.51
N TYR A 77 3.15 -3.26 -3.37
CA TYR A 77 3.63 -4.48 -2.73
C TYR A 77 3.31 -5.69 -3.62
N GLY A 78 4.04 -6.78 -3.38
CA GLY A 78 3.89 -8.04 -4.10
C GLY A 78 2.98 -9.05 -3.38
N SER A 79 2.72 -10.15 -4.04
CA SER A 79 1.82 -11.22 -3.59
C SER A 79 2.27 -11.92 -2.31
N SER A 80 3.57 -11.93 -2.02
CA SER A 80 4.16 -12.53 -0.81
C SER A 80 4.15 -11.59 0.41
N HIS A 81 3.68 -10.34 0.24
CA HIS A 81 3.66 -9.36 1.33
C HIS A 81 2.81 -9.84 2.51
N MET A 82 3.44 -9.98 3.69
CA MET A 82 2.81 -10.42 4.94
C MET A 82 2.08 -11.78 4.85
N GLN A 83 2.51 -12.67 3.95
CA GLN A 83 1.88 -13.97 3.73
C GLN A 83 1.83 -14.84 5.00
N GLU A 84 2.79 -14.69 5.92
CA GLU A 84 2.85 -15.45 7.17
C GLU A 84 1.72 -15.08 8.13
N ILE A 85 1.24 -13.82 8.09
CA ILE A 85 0.07 -13.38 8.86
C ILE A 85 -1.19 -14.03 8.28
N THR A 86 -1.33 -14.05 6.96
CA THR A 86 -2.44 -14.72 6.28
C THR A 86 -2.44 -16.21 6.60
N GLN A 87 -1.27 -16.86 6.60
CA GLN A 87 -1.15 -18.26 6.95
C GLN A 87 -1.48 -18.52 8.42
N LEU A 88 -1.01 -17.67 9.33
CA LEU A 88 -1.30 -17.77 10.77
C LEU A 88 -2.81 -17.73 11.04
N ILE A 89 -3.53 -16.85 10.36
CA ILE A 89 -4.99 -16.72 10.49
C ILE A 89 -5.68 -17.96 9.92
N LYS A 90 -5.28 -18.45 8.76
CA LYS A 90 -5.85 -19.67 8.17
C LYS A 90 -5.57 -20.93 8.99
N ASP A 91 -4.43 -21.00 9.68
CA ASP A 91 -4.13 -22.08 10.62
C ASP A 91 -5.06 -22.07 11.83
N PHE A 92 -5.62 -20.92 12.20
CA PHE A 92 -6.61 -20.79 13.26
C PHE A 92 -8.02 -21.10 12.77
N ASP A 93 -8.43 -20.48 11.65
CA ASP A 93 -9.72 -20.70 11.01
C ASP A 93 -9.62 -20.30 9.52
N GLU A 94 -9.74 -21.28 8.62
CA GLU A 94 -9.58 -21.12 7.18
C GLU A 94 -10.58 -20.15 6.53
N ARG A 95 -11.71 -19.89 7.19
CA ARG A 95 -12.77 -18.97 6.73
C ARG A 95 -12.38 -17.50 6.88
N ILE A 96 -11.38 -17.21 7.71
CA ILE A 96 -10.99 -15.83 7.99
C ILE A 96 -10.14 -15.27 6.85
N THR A 97 -10.52 -14.10 6.39
CA THR A 97 -9.75 -13.28 5.45
C THR A 97 -9.43 -11.92 6.09
N LEU A 98 -8.23 -11.40 5.85
CA LEU A 98 -7.78 -10.11 6.38
C LEU A 98 -8.04 -8.95 5.41
N SER A 99 -8.36 -9.27 4.16
CA SER A 99 -8.74 -8.30 3.12
C SER A 99 -9.71 -8.95 2.15
N ASP A 100 -10.73 -8.21 1.76
CA ASP A 100 -11.71 -8.65 0.75
C ASP A 100 -11.11 -8.63 -0.67
N HIS A 101 -10.05 -7.87 -0.88
CA HIS A 101 -9.42 -7.69 -2.19
C HIS A 101 -7.91 -7.94 -2.11
N LYS A 102 -7.40 -8.69 -3.09
CA LYS A 102 -5.97 -8.84 -3.33
C LYS A 102 -5.51 -7.65 -4.19
N LEU A 103 -5.19 -6.53 -3.54
CA LEU A 103 -4.83 -5.29 -4.23
C LEU A 103 -3.60 -5.45 -5.14
N TYR A 104 -2.68 -6.35 -4.80
CA TYR A 104 -1.53 -6.68 -5.64
C TYR A 104 -1.91 -7.35 -6.98
N ASP A 105 -3.07 -8.05 -7.06
CA ASP A 105 -3.57 -8.58 -8.33
C ASP A 105 -4.04 -7.45 -9.26
N VAL A 106 -4.41 -6.30 -8.68
CA VAL A 106 -4.85 -5.11 -9.42
C VAL A 106 -3.66 -4.27 -9.90
N PHE A 107 -2.72 -3.98 -9.00
CA PHE A 107 -1.46 -3.30 -9.28
C PHE A 107 -0.42 -3.68 -8.21
N GLY A 108 0.39 -4.67 -8.49
CA GLY A 108 1.44 -5.23 -7.64
C GLY A 108 2.81 -5.16 -8.29
N LEU A 109 3.82 -5.71 -7.62
CA LEU A 109 5.17 -5.84 -8.21
C LEU A 109 5.14 -6.74 -9.46
N GLU A 110 4.34 -7.80 -9.43
CA GLU A 110 4.31 -8.81 -10.49
C GLU A 110 3.65 -8.33 -11.79
N ASN A 111 2.82 -7.28 -11.75
CA ASN A 111 2.04 -6.81 -12.92
C ASN A 111 2.11 -5.29 -13.15
N GLY A 112 2.76 -4.56 -12.26
CA GLY A 112 2.84 -3.09 -12.32
C GLY A 112 3.68 -2.59 -13.49
N GLU A 113 4.81 -3.25 -13.77
CA GLU A 113 5.71 -2.86 -14.85
C GLU A 113 5.00 -2.87 -16.22
N GLU A 114 4.29 -3.94 -16.54
CA GLU A 114 3.55 -4.07 -17.79
C GLU A 114 2.52 -2.96 -17.97
N GLN A 115 1.79 -2.63 -16.90
CA GLN A 115 0.79 -1.57 -16.92
C GLN A 115 1.42 -0.18 -17.11
N LEU A 116 2.56 0.08 -16.47
CA LEU A 116 3.29 1.35 -16.58
C LEU A 116 3.91 1.54 -17.97
N ARG A 117 4.44 0.47 -18.57
CA ARG A 117 5.03 0.51 -19.92
C ARG A 117 4.03 0.84 -21.03
N GLN A 118 2.74 0.77 -20.77
CA GLN A 118 1.72 1.23 -21.72
C GLN A 118 1.70 2.77 -21.84
N VAL A 119 2.28 3.49 -20.87
CA VAL A 119 2.26 4.95 -20.82
C VAL A 119 3.68 5.55 -20.81
N PHE A 120 4.59 4.96 -20.04
CA PHE A 120 5.96 5.47 -19.85
C PHE A 120 6.97 4.73 -20.73
N THR A 121 7.97 5.45 -21.21
CA THR A 121 8.99 4.89 -22.11
C THR A 121 10.06 4.11 -21.35
N GLN A 122 10.35 4.51 -20.11
CA GLN A 122 11.28 3.83 -19.22
C GLN A 122 10.58 3.51 -17.91
N VAL A 123 10.69 2.26 -17.49
CA VAL A 123 10.15 1.76 -16.20
C VAL A 123 11.22 0.91 -15.57
N ASN A 124 11.67 1.30 -14.39
CA ASN A 124 12.60 0.54 -13.57
C ASN A 124 11.94 0.18 -12.25
N GLU A 125 11.95 -1.08 -11.91
CA GLU A 125 11.53 -1.60 -10.62
C GLU A 125 12.71 -1.62 -9.65
N VAL A 126 12.44 -1.23 -8.41
CA VAL A 126 13.40 -1.31 -7.31
C VAL A 126 12.69 -1.96 -6.13
N ASP A 127 13.11 -3.16 -5.81
CA ASP A 127 12.60 -3.90 -4.67
C ASP A 127 13.13 -3.34 -3.35
N TYR A 128 12.27 -3.37 -2.35
CA TYR A 128 12.64 -3.11 -0.97
C TYR A 128 12.50 -4.41 -0.18
N GLU A 129 13.60 -5.15 -0.09
CA GLU A 129 13.67 -6.37 0.70
C GLU A 129 13.75 -6.03 2.18
N ASP A 130 12.74 -6.43 2.94
CA ASP A 130 12.66 -6.20 4.37
C ASP A 130 11.86 -7.32 5.06
N GLU A 131 11.98 -7.41 6.37
CA GLU A 131 11.24 -8.36 7.18
C GLU A 131 10.87 -7.76 8.54
N LEU A 132 9.77 -8.21 9.11
CA LEU A 132 9.44 -7.94 10.49
C LEU A 132 9.76 -9.17 11.34
N LEU A 133 10.47 -8.94 12.43
CA LEU A 133 10.70 -9.95 13.47
C LEU A 133 9.77 -9.63 14.64
N VAL A 134 8.71 -10.40 14.76
CA VAL A 134 7.69 -10.20 15.79
C VAL A 134 7.96 -11.15 16.95
N ASP A 135 8.34 -10.59 18.08
CA ASP A 135 8.65 -11.30 19.34
C ASP A 135 7.55 -11.20 20.41
N GLN A 136 6.53 -10.36 20.15
CA GLN A 136 5.39 -10.16 21.05
C GLN A 136 4.06 -10.43 20.33
N PRO A 137 3.15 -11.18 20.95
CA PRO A 137 1.87 -11.52 20.32
C PRO A 137 0.89 -10.34 20.25
N GLU A 138 0.92 -9.42 21.20
CA GLU A 138 -0.07 -8.35 21.32
C GLU A 138 -0.06 -7.39 20.12
N PRO A 139 1.09 -6.86 19.63
CA PRO A 139 1.13 -6.04 18.43
C PRO A 139 0.60 -6.76 17.18
N LEU A 140 0.93 -8.05 17.02
CA LEU A 140 0.46 -8.85 15.88
C LEU A 140 -1.06 -9.05 15.93
N ILE A 141 -1.59 -9.37 17.12
CA ILE A 141 -3.04 -9.52 17.32
C ILE A 141 -3.77 -8.20 17.03
N SER A 142 -3.23 -7.08 17.52
CA SER A 142 -3.81 -5.75 17.28
C SER A 142 -3.80 -5.39 15.80
N TYR A 143 -2.72 -5.71 15.07
CA TYR A 143 -2.66 -5.54 13.63
C TYR A 143 -3.73 -6.37 12.92
N ILE A 144 -3.85 -7.67 13.23
CA ILE A 144 -4.84 -8.57 12.65
C ILE A 144 -6.26 -8.03 12.85
N LEU A 145 -6.57 -7.55 14.07
CA LEU A 145 -7.88 -6.96 14.36
C LEU A 145 -8.12 -5.63 13.66
N SER A 146 -7.07 -4.90 13.26
CA SER A 146 -7.22 -3.64 12.51
C SER A 146 -7.43 -3.83 11.00
N CYS A 147 -7.30 -5.05 10.49
CA CYS A 147 -7.52 -5.36 9.08
C CYS A 147 -8.98 -5.19 8.65
N HIS A 148 -9.23 -5.10 7.34
CA HIS A 148 -10.54 -4.76 6.76
C HIS A 148 -11.24 -5.97 6.10
N GLY A 149 -10.92 -7.18 6.54
CA GLY A 149 -11.60 -8.41 6.12
C GLY A 149 -12.75 -8.80 7.04
N ASN A 150 -13.05 -10.10 7.08
CA ASN A 150 -14.12 -10.66 7.91
C ASN A 150 -13.67 -11.14 9.30
N GLN A 151 -12.43 -10.82 9.71
CA GLN A 151 -11.84 -11.34 10.96
C GLN A 151 -12.69 -11.04 12.20
N HIS A 152 -13.40 -9.92 12.26
CA HIS A 152 -14.24 -9.56 13.39
C HIS A 152 -15.43 -10.51 13.56
N GLU A 153 -16.00 -11.00 12.47
CA GLU A 153 -17.10 -11.95 12.48
C GLU A 153 -16.73 -13.24 13.22
N TYR A 154 -15.51 -13.73 13.00
CA TYR A 154 -15.04 -14.99 13.56
C TYR A 154 -14.25 -14.86 14.86
N LEU A 155 -13.60 -13.72 15.11
CA LEU A 155 -12.73 -13.52 16.26
C LEU A 155 -13.42 -12.89 17.47
N ASN A 156 -14.48 -12.08 17.30
CA ASN A 156 -15.10 -11.37 18.43
C ASN A 156 -15.53 -12.29 19.57
N HIS A 157 -16.08 -13.46 19.26
CA HIS A 157 -16.53 -14.45 20.26
C HIS A 157 -15.43 -15.45 20.66
N ARG A 158 -14.30 -15.47 19.94
CA ARG A 158 -13.18 -16.39 20.13
C ARG A 158 -11.86 -15.66 20.42
N TYR A 159 -11.93 -14.41 20.86
CA TYR A 159 -10.74 -13.58 21.04
C TYR A 159 -9.70 -14.20 21.99
N LEU A 160 -10.14 -14.76 23.13
CA LEU A 160 -9.22 -15.40 24.09
C LEU A 160 -8.59 -16.67 23.52
N GLU A 161 -9.36 -17.45 22.76
CA GLU A 161 -8.88 -18.65 22.07
C GLU A 161 -7.82 -18.28 21.01
N PHE A 162 -8.12 -17.26 20.21
CA PHE A 162 -7.19 -16.77 19.21
C PHE A 162 -5.90 -16.22 19.84
N LYS A 163 -6.03 -15.44 20.90
CA LYS A 163 -4.88 -14.91 21.64
C LYS A 163 -3.99 -16.04 22.19
N ASP A 164 -4.57 -17.06 22.76
CA ASP A 164 -3.84 -18.24 23.26
C ASP A 164 -3.18 -19.02 22.12
N PHE A 165 -3.87 -19.19 20.98
CA PHE A 165 -3.32 -19.81 19.79
C PHE A 165 -2.06 -19.06 19.27
N VAL A 166 -2.13 -17.73 19.13
CA VAL A 166 -0.99 -16.92 18.68
C VAL A 166 0.19 -17.05 19.65
N ARG A 167 -0.08 -16.96 20.95
CA ARG A 167 0.94 -17.14 21.99
C ARG A 167 1.62 -18.51 21.94
N LYS A 168 0.86 -19.58 21.75
CA LYS A 168 1.41 -20.92 21.59
C LYS A 168 2.28 -21.06 20.35
N LYS A 169 1.84 -20.50 19.22
CA LYS A 169 2.62 -20.48 17.98
C LYS A 169 3.94 -19.70 18.16
N MET A 170 3.91 -18.57 18.84
CA MET A 170 5.10 -17.78 19.12
C MET A 170 6.03 -18.47 20.13
N ALA A 171 5.49 -19.06 21.21
CA ALA A 171 6.31 -19.81 22.17
C ALA A 171 7.06 -20.97 21.53
N ALA A 172 6.47 -21.61 20.53
CA ALA A 172 7.10 -22.72 19.81
C ALA A 172 8.20 -22.26 18.81
N LYS A 173 8.10 -21.05 18.27
CA LYS A 173 9.03 -20.50 17.25
C LYS A 173 10.02 -19.47 17.81
N GLY A 174 9.76 -18.90 18.98
CA GLY A 174 10.48 -17.77 19.57
C GLY A 174 10.10 -16.45 18.91
N VAL A 175 10.34 -16.31 17.63
CA VAL A 175 10.04 -15.12 16.80
C VAL A 175 9.26 -15.54 15.56
N ILE A 176 8.25 -14.78 15.21
CA ILE A 176 7.58 -14.91 13.89
C ILE A 176 8.24 -13.93 12.93
N LYS A 177 8.85 -14.48 11.89
CA LYS A 177 9.35 -13.71 10.75
C LYS A 177 8.21 -13.45 9.78
N ILE A 178 8.03 -12.19 9.39
CA ILE A 178 7.00 -11.75 8.45
C ILE A 178 7.69 -11.10 7.25
N THR A 179 7.46 -11.64 6.07
CA THR A 179 8.00 -11.13 4.81
C THR A 179 7.36 -9.80 4.46
N LYS A 180 8.18 -8.81 4.12
CA LYS A 180 7.76 -7.56 3.51
C LYS A 180 8.21 -7.54 2.07
N SER A 181 7.27 -7.83 1.16
CA SER A 181 7.49 -7.70 -0.27
C SER A 181 6.88 -6.38 -0.73
N ALA A 182 7.71 -5.36 -0.89
CA ALA A 182 7.31 -4.03 -1.32
C ALA A 182 8.38 -3.46 -2.24
N GLY A 183 8.02 -2.49 -3.07
CA GLY A 183 8.95 -1.85 -3.98
C GLY A 183 8.38 -0.58 -4.59
N ILE A 184 9.20 0.03 -5.43
CA ILE A 184 8.83 1.22 -6.19
C ILE A 184 9.11 0.99 -7.67
N PHE A 185 8.31 1.63 -8.51
CA PHE A 185 8.61 1.83 -9.92
C PHE A 185 9.05 3.26 -10.14
N ILE A 186 10.14 3.44 -10.89
CA ILE A 186 10.68 4.73 -11.31
C ILE A 186 10.49 4.82 -12.83
N CYS A 187 9.67 5.79 -13.26
CA CYS A 187 9.25 5.92 -14.66
C CYS A 187 9.68 7.24 -15.25
N LYS A 188 10.01 7.21 -16.56
CA LYS A 188 10.24 8.40 -17.39
C LYS A 188 9.17 8.49 -18.50
N PRO A 189 8.74 9.72 -18.86
CA PRO A 189 7.74 9.97 -19.89
C PRO A 189 8.02 9.34 -21.25
#